data_690f143a4be8db0ac113f16dc0ac693c
#
_entry.id   690f143a4be8db0ac113f16dc0ac693c
#
_cell.length_a   1.000
_cell.length_b   1.000
_cell.length_c   1.000
_cell.angle_alpha   90.00
_cell.angle_beta   90.00
_cell.angle_gamma   90.00
#
_symmetry.space_group_name_H-M   'P 1'
#
loop_
_entity.id
_entity.type
_entity.pdbx_description
1 polymer ?
#
loop_
_entity_poly.entity_id
_entity_poly.type
_entity_poly.pdbx_seq_one_letter_code
_entity_poly.pdbx_strand_id
1 'polypeptide(L)'
;SGIGNWVIELSFREFYGNVLVAWPRVSMGRAFLTNYEKVVWEYDAASLEAWQQGRTGYPIVDAAQRQLLRQGYMHNVRTCAWVFTY
;
A
#
# COMPACT_ATOMS: atom_id res chain seq x y z
N SER A 1 -13.86 18.66 -7.68
CA SER A 1 -13.77 18.32 -9.11
C SER A 1 -12.67 17.26 -9.33
N GLY A 2 -12.80 16.44 -10.36
CA GLY A 2 -11.81 15.40 -10.68
C GLY A 2 -10.40 15.95 -10.92
N ILE A 3 -10.29 17.11 -11.53
CA ILE A 3 -8.99 17.77 -11.77
C ILE A 3 -8.31 18.19 -10.48
N GLY A 4 -9.07 18.76 -9.54
CA GLY A 4 -8.53 19.16 -8.24
C GLY A 4 -7.98 17.98 -7.46
N ASN A 5 -8.70 16.87 -7.43
CA ASN A 5 -8.23 15.64 -6.80
C ASN A 5 -6.99 15.07 -7.46
N TRP A 6 -6.91 15.12 -8.78
CA TRP A 6 -5.75 14.67 -9.52
C TRP A 6 -4.49 15.50 -9.20
N VAL A 7 -4.61 16.81 -9.09
CA VAL A 7 -3.51 17.70 -8.67
C VAL A 7 -3.04 17.37 -7.26
N ILE A 8 -3.96 17.09 -6.33
CA ILE A 8 -3.62 16.67 -4.96
C ILE A 8 -2.84 15.36 -4.97
N GLU A 9 -3.25 14.37 -5.76
CA GLU A 9 -2.53 13.09 -5.88
C GLU A 9 -1.09 13.29 -6.39
N LEU A 10 -0.89 14.17 -7.38
CA LEU A 10 0.44 14.52 -7.86
C LEU A 10 1.27 15.23 -6.79
N SER A 11 0.65 16.09 -5.97
CA SER A 11 1.33 16.76 -4.86
C SER A 11 1.79 15.77 -3.80
N PHE A 12 1.00 14.75 -3.49
CA PHE A 12 1.44 13.65 -2.61
C PHE A 12 2.64 12.89 -3.16
N ARG A 13 2.68 12.64 -4.46
CA ARG A 13 3.84 12.01 -5.08
C ARG A 13 5.11 12.83 -4.86
N GLU A 14 5.06 14.14 -5.09
CA GLU A 14 6.19 15.04 -4.86
C GLU A 14 6.57 15.08 -3.36
N PHE A 15 5.59 15.11 -2.48
CA PHE A 15 5.83 15.08 -1.03
C PHE A 15 6.61 13.82 -0.62
N TYR A 16 6.22 12.65 -1.08
CA TYR A 16 6.93 11.41 -0.75
C TYR A 16 8.32 11.35 -1.37
N GLY A 17 8.52 11.92 -2.54
CA GLY A 17 9.85 12.08 -3.14
C GLY A 17 10.76 12.94 -2.25
N ASN A 18 10.27 14.05 -1.74
CA ASN A 18 11.00 14.92 -0.82
C ASN A 18 11.30 14.23 0.53
N VAL A 19 10.37 13.42 1.04
CA VAL A 19 10.61 12.60 2.25
C VAL A 19 11.79 11.66 2.06
N LEU A 20 11.87 10.97 0.93
CA LEU A 20 12.97 10.05 0.63
C LEU A 20 14.32 10.78 0.47
N VAL A 21 14.31 11.99 -0.06
CA VAL A 21 15.52 12.83 -0.15
C VAL A 21 15.99 13.28 1.24
N ALA A 22 15.05 13.71 2.10
CA ALA A 22 15.36 14.17 3.45
C ALA A 22 15.79 13.04 4.39
N TRP A 23 15.21 11.85 4.21
CA TRP A 23 15.50 10.65 5.02
C TRP A 23 15.83 9.44 4.14
N PRO A 24 17.02 9.38 3.54
CA PRO A 24 17.43 8.30 2.62
C PRO A 24 17.35 6.90 3.22
N ARG A 25 17.42 6.77 4.54
CA ARG A 25 17.30 5.49 5.24
C ARG A 25 15.97 4.77 4.98
N VAL A 26 14.89 5.53 4.72
CA VAL A 26 13.57 4.97 4.41
C VAL A 26 13.61 4.17 3.12
N SER A 27 14.35 4.64 2.11
CA SER A 27 14.52 3.92 0.84
C SER A 27 15.34 2.63 0.97
N MET A 28 16.06 2.46 2.09
CA MET A 28 16.85 1.26 2.41
C MET A 28 16.08 0.25 3.27
N GLY A 29 14.76 0.34 3.33
CA GLY A 29 13.92 -0.56 4.14
C GLY A 29 13.95 -0.30 5.64
N ARG A 30 14.40 0.88 6.06
CA ARG A 30 14.39 1.31 7.46
C ARG A 30 13.08 2.03 7.79
N ALA A 31 12.66 1.95 9.06
CA ALA A 31 11.47 2.66 9.52
C ALA A 31 11.66 4.18 9.42
N PHE A 32 10.58 4.89 9.04
CA PHE A 32 10.55 6.36 9.04
C PHE A 32 10.74 6.92 10.44
N LEU A 33 10.01 6.37 11.42
CA LEU A 33 10.19 6.67 12.84
C LEU A 33 11.03 5.56 13.48
N THR A 34 12.11 5.92 14.15
CA THR A 34 13.04 4.98 14.77
C THR A 34 12.40 4.07 15.83
N ASN A 35 11.30 4.52 16.44
CA ASN A 35 10.55 3.75 17.43
C ASN A 35 9.97 2.45 16.86
N TYR A 36 9.72 2.40 15.55
CA TYR A 36 9.12 1.25 14.87
C TYR A 36 10.13 0.31 14.21
N GLU A 37 11.44 0.55 14.37
CA GLU A 37 12.47 -0.34 13.82
C GLU A 37 12.46 -1.75 14.41
N LYS A 38 11.94 -1.88 15.63
CA LYS A 38 11.90 -3.16 16.36
C LYS A 38 10.59 -3.91 16.21
N VAL A 39 9.69 -3.48 15.34
CA VAL A 39 8.44 -4.19 15.08
C VAL A 39 8.75 -5.55 14.46
N VAL A 40 8.26 -6.59 15.09
CA VAL A 40 8.37 -7.96 14.56
C VAL A 40 7.26 -8.16 13.55
N TRP A 41 7.66 -8.49 12.32
CA TRP A 41 6.73 -8.80 11.24
C TRP A 41 6.46 -10.30 11.20
N GLU A 42 5.21 -10.66 11.03
CA GLU A 42 4.83 -12.04 10.79
C GLU A 42 5.05 -12.39 9.31
N TYR A 43 5.68 -13.54 9.08
CA TYR A 43 5.94 -14.04 7.73
C TYR A 43 5.21 -15.37 7.56
N ASP A 44 3.98 -15.30 7.06
CA ASP A 44 3.16 -16.47 6.72
C ASP A 44 2.96 -16.54 5.21
N ALA A 45 3.60 -17.51 4.57
CA ALA A 45 3.52 -17.69 3.13
C ALA A 45 2.11 -18.03 2.64
N ALA A 46 1.33 -18.78 3.44
CA ALA A 46 -0.04 -19.16 3.06
C ALA A 46 -0.98 -17.96 3.07
N SER A 47 -0.87 -17.10 4.08
CA SER A 47 -1.64 -15.85 4.17
C SER A 47 -1.27 -14.88 3.05
N LEU A 48 0.02 -14.75 2.74
CA LEU A 48 0.50 -13.93 1.63
C LEU A 48 -0.06 -14.40 0.28
N GLU A 49 -0.03 -15.70 0.02
CA GLU A 49 -0.59 -16.27 -1.20
C GLU A 49 -2.09 -16.04 -1.30
N ALA A 50 -2.85 -16.28 -0.24
CA ALA A 50 -4.28 -16.03 -0.20
C ALA A 50 -4.62 -14.56 -0.49
N TRP A 51 -3.83 -13.64 0.07
CA TRP A 51 -3.94 -12.22 -0.17
C TRP A 51 -3.64 -11.86 -1.64
N GLN A 52 -2.56 -12.36 -2.21
CA GLN A 52 -2.19 -12.11 -3.61
C GLN A 52 -3.25 -12.61 -4.60
N GLN A 53 -3.91 -13.71 -4.29
CA GLN A 53 -4.92 -14.32 -5.16
C GLN A 53 -6.34 -13.83 -4.90
N GLY A 54 -6.56 -12.94 -3.95
CA GLY A 54 -7.88 -12.43 -3.60
C GLY A 54 -8.77 -13.49 -2.94
N ARG A 55 -8.22 -14.26 -2.02
CA ARG A 55 -8.89 -15.31 -1.25
C ARG A 55 -8.77 -15.10 0.27
N THR A 56 -8.87 -13.85 0.72
CA THR A 56 -8.73 -13.50 2.14
C THR A 56 -9.99 -13.77 2.96
N GLY A 57 -11.15 -13.91 2.32
CA GLY A 57 -12.44 -14.00 2.98
C GLY A 57 -13.12 -12.65 3.24
N TYR A 58 -12.46 -11.55 2.98
CA TYR A 58 -13.03 -10.20 3.05
C TYR A 58 -13.48 -9.74 1.66
N PRO A 59 -14.81 -9.65 1.39
CA PRO A 59 -15.32 -9.43 0.03
C PRO A 59 -14.78 -8.18 -0.66
N ILE A 60 -14.63 -7.07 0.06
CA ILE A 60 -14.12 -5.81 -0.51
C ILE A 60 -12.65 -5.93 -0.91
N VAL A 61 -11.84 -6.61 -0.12
CA VAL A 61 -10.42 -6.85 -0.39
C VAL A 61 -10.26 -7.79 -1.57
N ASP A 62 -11.00 -8.90 -1.56
CA ASP A 62 -10.95 -9.92 -2.62
C ASP A 62 -11.41 -9.35 -3.96
N ALA A 63 -12.46 -8.53 -3.99
CA ALA A 63 -12.93 -7.86 -5.20
C ALA A 63 -11.87 -6.90 -5.75
N ALA A 64 -11.23 -6.12 -4.89
CA ALA A 64 -10.17 -5.19 -5.28
C ALA A 64 -8.95 -5.92 -5.83
N GLN A 65 -8.54 -6.99 -5.18
CA GLN A 65 -7.39 -7.78 -5.58
C GLN A 65 -7.62 -8.49 -6.93
N ARG A 66 -8.81 -9.06 -7.13
CA ARG A 66 -9.19 -9.67 -8.41
C ARG A 66 -9.28 -8.65 -9.54
N GLN A 67 -9.73 -7.43 -9.24
CA GLN A 67 -9.72 -6.34 -10.21
C GLN A 67 -8.28 -5.98 -10.60
N LEU A 68 -7.39 -5.84 -9.63
CA LEU A 68 -5.97 -5.55 -9.88
C LEU A 68 -5.32 -6.63 -10.75
N LEU A 69 -5.56 -7.90 -10.45
CA LEU A 69 -5.01 -9.03 -11.21
C LEU A 69 -5.50 -9.05 -12.67
N ARG A 70 -6.75 -8.66 -12.91
CA ARG A 70 -7.33 -8.69 -14.26
C ARG A 70 -7.05 -7.44 -15.09
N GLN A 71 -7.05 -6.28 -14.47
CA GLN A 71 -7.04 -4.99 -15.15
C GLN A 71 -5.75 -4.18 -14.90
N GLY A 72 -4.92 -4.58 -13.94
CA GLY A 72 -3.76 -3.80 -13.52
C GLY A 72 -4.12 -2.47 -12.85
N TYR A 73 -5.36 -2.31 -12.38
CA TYR A 73 -5.87 -1.09 -11.78
C TYR A 73 -6.63 -1.38 -10.48
N MET A 74 -6.40 -0.52 -9.47
CA MET A 74 -7.11 -0.55 -8.20
C MET A 74 -7.41 0.88 -7.74
N HIS A 75 -8.66 1.16 -7.34
CA HIS A 75 -9.05 2.46 -6.82
C HIS A 75 -8.39 2.74 -5.46
N ASN A 76 -8.02 4.00 -5.19
CA ASN A 76 -7.28 4.43 -4.00
C ASN A 76 -7.92 3.99 -2.67
N VAL A 77 -9.24 4.13 -2.53
CA VAL A 77 -9.95 3.68 -1.31
C VAL A 77 -9.79 2.18 -1.07
N ARG A 78 -9.81 1.38 -2.11
CA ARG A 78 -9.60 -0.07 -2.03
C ARG A 78 -8.15 -0.40 -1.70
N THR A 79 -7.20 0.39 -2.19
CA THR A 79 -5.79 0.26 -1.86
C THR A 79 -5.54 0.46 -0.36
N CYS A 80 -6.19 1.45 0.26
CA CYS A 80 -6.09 1.65 1.70
C CYS A 80 -6.65 0.46 2.49
N ALA A 81 -7.85 -0.02 2.15
CA ALA A 81 -8.44 -1.20 2.79
C ALA A 81 -7.52 -2.43 2.66
N TRP A 82 -6.88 -2.59 1.53
CA TRP A 82 -5.96 -3.67 1.21
C TRP A 82 -4.71 -3.68 2.12
N VAL A 83 -4.14 -2.52 2.42
CA VAL A 83 -2.98 -2.39 3.32
C VAL A 83 -3.32 -2.80 4.76
N PHE A 84 -4.55 -2.55 5.21
CA PHE A 84 -4.96 -2.90 6.58
C PHE A 84 -5.30 -4.38 6.79
N THR A 85 -5.41 -5.17 5.73
CA THR A 85 -5.74 -6.59 5.83
C THR A 85 -4.53 -7.52 5.71
N TYR A 86 -3.39 -6.98 5.33
CA TYR A 86 -2.11 -7.67 5.31
C TYR A 86 -1.31 -7.29 6.56
#